data_40a7d9d8b7c521c29d12c14d5ed9873e
#
_entry.id   40a7d9d8b7c521c29d12c14d5ed9873e
#
_cell.length_a   1.000
_cell.length_b   1.000
_cell.length_c   1.000
_cell.angle_alpha   90.00
_cell.angle_beta   90.00
_cell.angle_gamma   90.00
#
_symmetry.space_group_name_H-M   'P 1'
#
loop_
_entity.id
_entity.type
_entity.pdbx_description
1 polymer ?
#
loop_
_entity_poly.entity_id
_entity_poly.type
_entity_poly.pdbx_seq_one_letter_code
_entity_poly.pdbx_strand_id
1 'polypeptide(L)'
;MSETRICANCGAEHPIEDMFEVEGDWLCEDCADRLTVICDHCNERIYEENAVEDDTHTLCDHCFDEYYVRCDDCNRIIHRDRAYWDGDDNAYCASCWDEHCNIIHE
;
A
#
# COMPACT_ATOMS: atom_id res chain seq x y z
N MET A 1 2.20 12.27 33.88
CA MET A 1 0.90 12.70 33.46
C MET A 1 0.67 12.31 32.06
N SER A 2 -0.36 11.61 31.82
CA SER A 2 -0.63 11.21 30.45
C SER A 2 -1.45 12.27 29.75
N GLU A 3 -1.09 12.55 28.54
CA GLU A 3 -1.84 13.46 27.70
C GLU A 3 -2.90 12.65 26.97
N THR A 4 -4.00 13.30 26.68
CA THR A 4 -5.08 12.65 25.94
C THR A 4 -5.43 13.47 24.71
N ARG A 5 -6.02 12.83 23.74
CA ARG A 5 -6.50 13.49 22.53
C ARG A 5 -7.84 12.89 22.13
N ILE A 6 -8.58 13.65 21.36
CA ILE A 6 -9.86 13.19 20.84
C ILE A 6 -9.64 12.43 19.55
N CYS A 7 -10.16 11.23 19.46
CA CYS A 7 -10.07 10.43 18.24
C CYS A 7 -10.78 11.17 17.11
N ALA A 8 -10.12 11.30 15.99
CA ALA A 8 -10.67 12.02 14.83
C ALA A 8 -11.87 11.31 14.23
N ASN A 9 -12.03 10.01 14.49
CA ASN A 9 -13.14 9.25 13.92
C ASN A 9 -14.30 9.06 14.89
N CYS A 10 -14.07 8.54 16.06
CA CYS A 10 -15.16 8.24 17.00
C CYS A 10 -15.45 9.40 17.96
N GLY A 11 -14.59 10.36 18.05
CA GLY A 11 -14.79 11.52 18.91
C GLY A 11 -14.59 11.30 20.40
N ALA A 12 -14.11 10.12 20.79
CA ALA A 12 -13.88 9.80 22.20
C ALA A 12 -12.47 10.20 22.60
N GLU A 13 -12.29 10.51 23.86
CA GLU A 13 -10.98 10.89 24.37
C GLU A 13 -10.19 9.63 24.77
N HIS A 14 -8.95 9.57 24.38
CA HIS A 14 -8.07 8.43 24.68
C HIS A 14 -6.68 8.90 25.04
N PRO A 15 -5.93 8.14 25.81
CA PRO A 15 -4.54 8.49 26.10
C PRO A 15 -3.72 8.48 24.82
N ILE A 16 -2.85 9.46 24.66
CA ILE A 16 -2.06 9.61 23.44
C ILE A 16 -1.17 8.39 23.20
N GLU A 17 -0.74 7.73 24.26
CA GLU A 17 0.11 6.54 24.14
C GLU A 17 -0.62 5.34 23.52
N ASP A 18 -1.96 5.36 23.53
CA ASP A 18 -2.75 4.31 22.94
C ASP A 18 -3.31 4.73 21.58
N MET A 19 -2.91 5.88 21.10
CA MET A 19 -3.43 6.41 19.83
C MET A 19 -2.37 6.32 18.74
N PHE A 20 -2.81 6.42 17.50
CA PHE A 20 -1.91 6.40 16.37
C PHE A 20 -2.15 7.63 15.51
N GLU A 21 -1.08 8.25 15.08
CA GLU A 21 -1.20 9.37 14.15
C GLU A 21 -1.17 8.81 12.74
N VAL A 22 -2.21 9.07 11.98
CA VAL A 22 -2.33 8.56 10.61
C VAL A 22 -2.64 9.73 9.71
N GLU A 23 -1.72 10.08 8.85
CA GLU A 23 -1.88 11.18 7.89
C GLU A 23 -2.32 12.50 8.55
N GLY A 24 -1.81 12.76 9.73
CA GLY A 24 -2.13 13.98 10.46
C GLY A 24 -3.30 13.88 11.41
N ASP A 25 -4.02 12.76 11.41
CA ASP A 25 -5.17 12.57 12.30
C ASP A 25 -4.80 11.61 13.43
N TRP A 26 -5.32 11.86 14.60
CA TRP A 26 -5.08 10.97 15.74
C TRP A 26 -6.28 10.06 15.91
N LEU A 27 -6.05 8.76 15.86
CA LEU A 27 -7.09 7.76 15.98
C LEU A 27 -6.83 6.86 17.18
N CYS A 28 -7.88 6.41 17.84
CA CYS A 28 -7.73 5.45 18.93
C CYS A 28 -7.37 4.10 18.32
N GLU A 29 -6.91 3.19 19.13
CA GLU A 29 -6.49 1.88 18.67
C GLU A 29 -7.60 1.16 17.89
N ASP A 30 -8.82 1.22 18.36
CA ASP A 30 -9.94 0.60 17.68
C ASP A 30 -10.19 1.18 16.30
N CYS A 31 -10.23 2.49 16.19
CA CYS A 31 -10.47 3.14 14.90
C CYS A 31 -9.30 2.94 13.96
N ALA A 32 -8.07 3.03 14.49
CA ALA A 32 -6.89 2.81 13.67
C ALA A 32 -6.89 1.39 13.11
N ASP A 33 -7.27 0.41 13.92
CA ASP A 33 -7.30 -0.98 13.47
C ASP A 33 -8.34 -1.20 12.39
N ARG A 34 -9.44 -0.49 12.43
CA ARG A 34 -10.51 -0.66 11.46
C ARG A 34 -10.32 0.14 10.19
N LEU A 35 -9.75 1.33 10.31
CA LEU A 35 -9.69 2.26 9.20
C LEU A 35 -8.35 2.28 8.48
N THR A 36 -7.34 1.66 9.06
CA THR A 36 -5.98 1.77 8.53
C THR A 36 -5.34 0.42 8.31
N VAL A 37 -4.30 0.43 7.50
CA VAL A 37 -3.48 -0.76 7.24
C VAL A 37 -2.02 -0.35 7.34
N ILE A 38 -1.13 -1.31 7.41
CA ILE A 38 0.31 -1.07 7.50
C ILE A 38 0.94 -1.37 6.15
N CYS A 39 1.70 -0.42 5.63
CA CYS A 39 2.44 -0.61 4.39
C CYS A 39 3.48 -1.72 4.59
N ASP A 40 3.52 -2.68 3.68
CA ASP A 40 4.47 -3.80 3.75
C ASP A 40 5.90 -3.36 3.49
N HIS A 41 6.11 -2.22 2.88
CA HIS A 41 7.45 -1.77 2.53
C HIS A 41 8.06 -0.87 3.61
N CYS A 42 7.37 0.16 4.02
CA CYS A 42 7.89 1.11 4.99
C CYS A 42 7.31 0.93 6.40
N ASN A 43 6.35 0.05 6.54
CA ASN A 43 5.67 -0.22 7.82
C ASN A 43 4.95 1.00 8.40
N GLU A 44 4.56 1.92 7.56
CA GLU A 44 3.84 3.10 8.02
C GLU A 44 2.34 2.82 8.03
N ARG A 45 1.65 3.31 9.03
CA ARG A 45 0.20 3.14 9.12
C ARG A 45 -0.48 4.20 8.26
N ILE A 46 -1.37 3.76 7.38
CA ILE A 46 -2.08 4.65 6.46
C ILE A 46 -3.54 4.27 6.43
N TYR A 47 -4.38 5.16 5.94
CA TYR A 47 -5.81 4.83 5.77
C TYR A 47 -5.98 3.78 4.68
N GLU A 48 -6.85 2.84 4.93
CA GLU A 48 -7.12 1.76 3.99
C GLU A 48 -7.56 2.32 2.64
N GLU A 49 -8.32 3.38 2.64
CA GLU A 49 -8.79 3.99 1.39
C GLU A 49 -7.67 4.58 0.55
N ASN A 50 -6.54 4.90 1.17
CA ASN A 50 -5.39 5.43 0.46
C ASN A 50 -4.33 4.37 0.19
N ALA A 51 -4.56 3.15 0.63
CA ALA A 51 -3.61 2.06 0.44
C ALA A 51 -3.76 1.46 -0.94
N VAL A 52 -2.66 1.02 -1.51
CA VAL A 52 -2.67 0.30 -2.76
C VAL A 52 -2.53 -1.18 -2.41
N GLU A 53 -3.59 -1.94 -2.62
CA GLU A 53 -3.61 -3.33 -2.21
C GLU A 53 -3.88 -4.28 -3.36
N ASP A 54 -3.29 -5.46 -3.31
CA ASP A 54 -3.67 -6.56 -4.19
C ASP A 54 -3.69 -7.83 -3.33
N ASP A 55 -3.74 -8.99 -3.94
CA ASP A 55 -3.81 -10.26 -3.22
C ASP A 55 -2.60 -10.53 -2.34
N THR A 56 -1.48 -9.91 -2.61
CA THR A 56 -0.23 -10.22 -1.91
C THR A 56 0.45 -9.02 -1.27
N HIS A 57 0.05 -7.81 -1.63
CA HIS A 57 0.72 -6.60 -1.15
C HIS A 57 -0.23 -5.57 -0.59
N THR A 58 0.19 -4.91 0.47
CA THR A 58 -0.50 -3.72 0.98
C THR A 58 0.56 -2.63 1.05
N LEU A 59 0.41 -1.56 0.31
CA LEU A 59 1.41 -0.52 0.20
C LEU A 59 0.80 0.85 0.37
N CYS A 60 1.58 1.79 0.89
CA CYS A 60 1.12 3.17 0.90
C CYS A 60 1.32 3.72 -0.52
N ASP A 61 0.59 4.79 -0.80
CA ASP A 61 0.63 5.43 -2.10
C ASP A 61 2.05 5.81 -2.48
N HIS A 62 2.80 6.33 -1.53
CA HIS A 62 4.17 6.77 -1.74
C HIS A 62 5.10 5.61 -2.13
N CYS A 63 5.05 4.51 -1.38
CA CYS A 63 5.90 3.36 -1.67
C CYS A 63 5.52 2.72 -3.00
N PHE A 64 4.24 2.65 -3.28
CA PHE A 64 3.78 2.10 -4.55
C PHE A 64 4.33 2.94 -5.72
N ASP A 65 4.21 4.25 -5.60
CA ASP A 65 4.64 5.15 -6.66
C ASP A 65 6.16 5.11 -6.88
N GLU A 66 6.93 4.96 -5.80
CA GLU A 66 8.38 4.98 -5.89
C GLU A 66 9.01 3.64 -6.19
N TYR A 67 8.50 2.57 -5.65
CA TYR A 67 9.17 1.27 -5.70
C TYR A 67 8.39 0.18 -6.41
N TYR A 68 7.15 0.39 -6.73
CA TYR A 68 6.30 -0.66 -7.31
C TYR A 68 5.58 -0.16 -8.55
N VAL A 69 5.15 -1.08 -9.36
CA VAL A 69 4.36 -0.77 -10.56
C VAL A 69 3.30 -1.85 -10.73
N ARG A 70 2.32 -1.60 -11.54
CA ARG A 70 1.31 -2.60 -11.86
C ARG A 70 1.62 -3.23 -13.20
N CYS A 71 1.43 -4.52 -13.29
CA CYS A 71 1.54 -5.24 -14.56
C CYS A 71 0.49 -4.68 -15.51
N ASP A 72 0.89 -4.35 -16.71
CA ASP A 72 -0.02 -3.78 -17.71
C ASP A 72 -1.04 -4.80 -18.21
N ASP A 73 -0.78 -6.06 -18.01
CA ASP A 73 -1.67 -7.14 -18.47
C ASP A 73 -2.62 -7.61 -17.38
N CYS A 74 -2.14 -8.02 -16.24
CA CYS A 74 -2.97 -8.57 -15.16
C CYS A 74 -3.21 -7.59 -14.02
N ASN A 75 -2.58 -6.42 -14.04
CA ASN A 75 -2.72 -5.39 -13.00
C ASN A 75 -2.23 -5.80 -11.62
N ARG A 76 -1.36 -6.80 -11.55
CA ARG A 76 -0.81 -7.22 -10.27
C ARG A 76 0.30 -6.24 -9.86
N ILE A 77 0.44 -5.99 -8.58
CA ILE A 77 1.49 -5.11 -8.05
C ILE A 77 2.80 -5.88 -8.05
N ILE A 78 3.83 -5.31 -8.66
CA ILE A 78 5.15 -5.92 -8.71
C ILE A 78 6.19 -4.87 -8.35
N HIS A 79 7.31 -5.33 -7.79
CA HIS A 79 8.40 -4.42 -7.46
C HIS A 79 9.08 -3.97 -8.74
N ARG A 80 9.45 -2.70 -8.83
CA ARG A 80 10.08 -2.15 -10.00
C ARG A 80 11.28 -2.93 -10.47
N ASP A 81 12.10 -3.42 -9.56
CA ASP A 81 13.29 -4.18 -9.88
C ASP A 81 12.97 -5.54 -10.48
N ARG A 82 11.76 -6.03 -10.28
CA ARG A 82 11.37 -7.34 -10.81
C ARG A 82 10.42 -7.21 -11.99
N ALA A 83 10.06 -6.01 -12.35
CA ALA A 83 9.17 -5.77 -13.48
C ALA A 83 9.94 -5.93 -14.79
N TYR A 84 9.25 -6.44 -15.79
CA TYR A 84 9.83 -6.54 -17.12
C TYR A 84 9.21 -5.41 -17.95
N TRP A 85 10.06 -4.67 -18.63
CA TRP A 85 9.61 -3.49 -19.36
C TRP A 85 9.74 -3.72 -20.87
N ASP A 86 8.71 -3.35 -21.61
CA ASP A 86 8.80 -3.42 -23.07
C ASP A 86 9.30 -2.08 -23.63
N GLY A 87 9.34 -1.93 -24.89
CA GLY A 87 9.85 -0.72 -25.53
C GLY A 87 8.98 0.51 -25.34
N ASP A 88 7.73 0.32 -24.87
CA ASP A 88 6.80 1.44 -24.69
C ASP A 88 6.64 1.81 -23.21
N ASP A 89 7.54 1.35 -22.35
CA ASP A 89 7.50 1.64 -20.92
C ASP A 89 6.35 0.93 -20.18
N ASN A 90 5.82 -0.12 -20.74
CA ASN A 90 4.80 -0.93 -20.08
C ASN A 90 5.47 -1.98 -19.20
N ALA A 91 5.00 -2.14 -17.99
CA ALA A 91 5.57 -3.11 -17.05
C ALA A 91 4.77 -4.39 -17.05
N TYR A 92 5.44 -5.50 -16.88
CA TYR A 92 4.79 -6.82 -16.84
C TYR A 92 5.38 -7.67 -15.72
N CYS A 93 4.56 -8.49 -15.10
CA CYS A 93 5.05 -9.44 -14.11
C CYS A 93 5.72 -10.60 -14.85
N ALA A 94 6.46 -11.41 -14.13
CA ALA A 94 7.19 -12.53 -14.73
C ALA A 94 6.28 -13.48 -15.51
N SER A 95 5.11 -13.77 -14.97
CA SER A 95 4.15 -14.66 -15.62
C SER A 95 3.65 -14.09 -16.94
N CYS A 96 3.24 -12.85 -16.94
CA CYS A 96 2.72 -12.22 -18.16
C CYS A 96 3.83 -12.02 -19.18
N TRP A 97 5.01 -11.66 -18.71
CA TRP A 97 6.16 -11.47 -19.60
C TRP A 97 6.53 -12.78 -20.29
N ASP A 98 6.51 -13.86 -19.53
CA ASP A 98 6.82 -15.18 -20.07
C ASP A 98 5.81 -15.57 -21.16
N GLU A 99 4.56 -15.26 -20.97
CA GLU A 99 3.53 -15.54 -21.97
C GLU A 99 3.73 -14.71 -23.23
N HIS A 100 4.11 -13.45 -23.07
CA HIS A 100 4.40 -12.61 -24.21
C HIS A 100 5.61 -13.12 -25.01
N CYS A 101 6.63 -13.56 -24.31
CA CYS A 101 7.81 -14.09 -24.97
C CYS A 101 7.50 -15.36 -25.73
N ASN A 102 6.64 -16.20 -25.17
CA ASN A 102 6.30 -17.45 -25.81
C ASN A 102 5.56 -17.30 -27.11
N ILE A 103 4.83 -16.23 -27.26
CA ILE A 103 4.11 -16.00 -28.49
C ILE A 103 5.04 -15.80 -29.64
N ILE A 104 6.23 -15.30 -29.37
CA ILE A 104 7.15 -15.02 -30.43
C ILE A 104 7.86 -16.18 -30.91
N HIS A 105 7.79 -17.28 -30.22
CA HIS A 105 8.58 -18.35 -30.53
C HIS A 105 8.03 -19.26 -31.45
N GLU A 106 7.50 -19.18 -32.25
CA GLU A 106 6.99 -20.13 -33.07
C GLU A 106 7.53 -20.20 -34.22
#